data_871de40650a92d57c2822f854d7e742b
#
_entry.id   871de40650a92d57c2822f854d7e742b
#
_cell.length_a   1.000
_cell.length_b   1.000
_cell.length_c   1.000
_cell.angle_alpha   90.00
_cell.angle_beta   90.00
_cell.angle_gamma   90.00
#
_symmetry.space_group_name_H-M   'P 1'
#
loop_
_entity.id
_entity.type
_entity.pdbx_description
1 polymer ?
#
loop_
_entity_poly.entity_id
_entity_poly.type
_entity_poly.pdbx_seq_one_letter_code
_entity_poly.pdbx_strand_id
1 'polypeptide(L)'
;MKIHYFQRYHAKENVATANTMLLLSRLYQYSADKFFRFLNSWAFPERFESEIVFQLQEKNNKSVLDATITQESFKIAVETKLSDWFYTDQLERHLSSFKNEKQKVLLTLAPEYMEAEKRKMFESRLSAYNASQDTPIRHVNTTFEELVNRIQEVIDDRDYEIQEVLEDYLNYCYHDGLIPVSDGWKFMRVQLAGTTFDFNVRENLYYDNIERGFRAHRYLGLYKNKSVRAVGEVIAIITGTKDQNGALTYQVEQGELTEERKKAIELAILDSKKYGYDLDSTRFFFVKQFYETDFRKSTPRAPMGTRIFDLTTVLGTTEIPCAEQLAQLLSQKTWE
;
A
#
# COMPACT_ATOMS: atom_id res chain seq x y z
N MET A 1 -15.60 6.54 16.11
CA MET A 1 -15.35 6.99 14.72
C MET A 1 -13.85 7.26 14.58
N LYS A 2 -13.14 6.52 13.75
CA LYS A 2 -11.72 6.78 13.47
C LYS A 2 -11.64 7.94 12.48
N ILE A 3 -10.85 8.95 12.81
CA ILE A 3 -10.56 10.05 11.87
C ILE A 3 -9.46 9.55 10.92
N HIS A 4 -9.74 9.55 9.63
CA HIS A 4 -8.75 9.21 8.60
C HIS A 4 -7.90 10.42 8.24
N TYR A 5 -6.61 10.23 8.06
CA TYR A 5 -5.69 11.28 7.61
C TYR A 5 -5.97 11.69 6.17
N PHE A 6 -6.39 10.74 5.32
CA PHE A 6 -6.54 10.93 3.89
C PHE A 6 -8.00 11.05 3.50
N GLN A 7 -8.29 12.06 2.68
CA GLN A 7 -9.64 12.32 2.19
C GLN A 7 -10.03 11.32 1.10
N ARG A 8 -11.29 10.89 1.12
CA ARG A 8 -11.85 9.91 0.18
C ARG A 8 -12.99 10.50 -0.65
N TYR A 9 -13.04 11.84 -0.75
CA TYR A 9 -14.09 12.53 -1.50
C TYR A 9 -13.69 12.65 -2.95
N HIS A 10 -14.43 11.97 -3.84
CA HIS A 10 -14.30 12.03 -5.29
C HIS A 10 -12.92 11.58 -5.79
N ALA A 11 -12.83 10.36 -6.31
CA ALA A 11 -11.67 9.79 -6.99
C ALA A 11 -11.23 10.69 -8.18
N LYS A 12 -10.39 11.70 -7.89
CA LYS A 12 -9.84 12.61 -8.89
C LYS A 12 -8.34 12.66 -8.72
N GLU A 13 -7.64 12.84 -9.81
CA GLU A 13 -6.18 12.98 -9.86
C GLU A 13 -5.66 13.94 -8.78
N ASN A 14 -6.35 15.08 -8.61
CA ASN A 14 -5.97 16.09 -7.62
C ASN A 14 -6.02 15.57 -6.18
N VAL A 15 -7.00 14.72 -5.84
CA VAL A 15 -7.10 14.13 -4.50
C VAL A 15 -5.99 13.10 -4.28
N ALA A 16 -5.72 12.26 -5.28
CA ALA A 16 -4.62 11.30 -5.21
C ALA A 16 -3.27 12.01 -5.03
N THR A 17 -3.03 13.07 -5.81
CA THR A 17 -1.84 13.90 -5.69
C THR A 17 -1.75 14.55 -4.31
N ALA A 18 -2.82 15.18 -3.83
CA ALA A 18 -2.84 15.86 -2.53
C ALA A 18 -2.58 14.89 -1.36
N ASN A 19 -3.20 13.71 -1.39
CA ASN A 19 -3.00 12.67 -0.37
C ASN A 19 -1.56 12.13 -0.41
N THR A 20 -0.99 11.93 -1.59
CA THR A 20 0.41 11.51 -1.75
C THR A 20 1.36 12.58 -1.20
N MET A 21 1.13 13.85 -1.52
CA MET A 21 1.95 14.95 -0.99
C MET A 21 1.82 15.08 0.53
N LEU A 22 0.63 14.84 1.09
CA LEU A 22 0.44 14.82 2.54
C LEU A 22 1.26 13.69 3.19
N LEU A 23 1.24 12.48 2.63
CA LEU A 23 2.06 11.36 3.12
C LEU A 23 3.55 11.72 3.12
N LEU A 24 4.07 12.23 1.99
CA LEU A 24 5.47 12.60 1.84
C LEU A 24 5.87 13.74 2.80
N SER A 25 5.00 14.73 2.98
CA SER A 25 5.17 15.82 3.96
C SER A 25 5.23 15.27 5.38
N ARG A 26 4.37 14.31 5.74
CA ARG A 26 4.39 13.67 7.05
C ARG A 26 5.65 12.86 7.30
N LEU A 27 6.11 12.11 6.28
CA LEU A 27 7.38 11.38 6.35
C LEU A 27 8.56 12.33 6.60
N TYR A 28 8.60 13.47 5.89
CA TYR A 28 9.63 14.49 6.09
C TYR A 28 9.58 15.10 7.49
N GLN A 29 8.39 15.49 7.96
CA GLN A 29 8.22 16.05 9.32
C GLN A 29 8.58 15.06 10.42
N TYR A 30 8.28 13.77 10.19
CA TYR A 30 8.64 12.71 11.12
C TYR A 30 10.16 12.51 11.19
N SER A 31 10.82 12.40 10.03
CA SER A 31 12.26 12.23 9.92
C SER A 31 12.77 12.66 8.56
N ALA A 32 13.48 13.79 8.50
CA ALA A 32 14.15 14.25 7.30
C ALA A 32 15.16 13.20 6.77
N ASP A 33 15.87 12.48 7.64
CA ASP A 33 16.81 11.42 7.25
C ASP A 33 16.10 10.28 6.50
N LYS A 34 14.98 9.78 7.03
CA LYS A 34 14.19 8.73 6.38
C LYS A 34 13.59 9.20 5.06
N PHE A 35 13.10 10.44 5.01
CA PHE A 35 12.60 11.03 3.79
C PHE A 35 13.69 11.14 2.70
N PHE A 36 14.90 11.56 3.05
CA PHE A 36 16.00 11.61 2.10
C PHE A 36 16.52 10.23 1.69
N ARG A 37 16.54 9.26 2.59
CA ARG A 37 16.83 7.87 2.25
C ARG A 37 15.82 7.32 1.24
N PHE A 38 14.53 7.62 1.45
CA PHE A 38 13.49 7.30 0.49
C PHE A 38 13.71 7.99 -0.86
N LEU A 39 13.98 9.29 -0.90
CA LEU A 39 14.29 10.00 -2.16
C LEU A 39 15.56 9.47 -2.83
N ASN A 40 16.59 9.15 -2.07
CA ASN A 40 17.85 8.62 -2.60
C ASN A 40 17.69 7.23 -3.24
N SER A 41 16.72 6.43 -2.78
CA SER A 41 16.40 5.15 -3.43
C SER A 41 15.88 5.32 -4.86
N TRP A 42 15.43 6.52 -5.23
CA TRP A 42 14.90 6.84 -6.57
C TRP A 42 15.77 7.82 -7.35
N ALA A 43 16.11 8.93 -6.71
CA ALA A 43 16.40 10.15 -7.45
C ALA A 43 17.77 10.74 -7.15
N PHE A 44 18.23 10.73 -5.92
CA PHE A 44 19.37 11.51 -5.50
C PHE A 44 20.41 10.68 -4.75
N PRO A 45 21.71 10.82 -5.11
CA PRO A 45 22.80 10.15 -4.40
C PRO A 45 23.27 10.92 -3.15
N GLU A 46 22.86 12.19 -2.98
CA GLU A 46 23.39 13.10 -1.96
C GLU A 46 22.33 13.41 -0.88
N ARG A 47 22.81 13.59 0.36
CA ARG A 47 21.98 13.98 1.49
C ARG A 47 21.76 15.49 1.48
N PHE A 48 20.51 15.92 1.66
CA PHE A 48 20.14 17.33 1.77
C PHE A 48 19.72 17.66 3.21
N GLU A 49 20.12 18.84 3.69
CA GLU A 49 19.83 19.34 5.05
C GLU A 49 18.92 20.58 5.05
N SER A 50 18.52 21.07 3.88
CA SER A 50 17.74 22.31 3.76
C SER A 50 16.23 22.07 3.90
N GLU A 51 15.51 23.14 4.17
CA GLU A 51 14.04 23.15 4.20
C GLU A 51 13.44 22.76 2.85
N ILE A 52 12.39 21.97 2.90
CA ILE A 52 11.65 21.49 1.72
C ILE A 52 10.26 22.09 1.70
N VAL A 53 9.82 22.57 0.54
CA VAL A 53 8.47 23.10 0.31
C VAL A 53 7.68 22.12 -0.56
N PHE A 54 6.51 21.70 -0.06
CA PHE A 54 5.52 20.91 -0.79
C PHE A 54 4.43 21.86 -1.31
N GLN A 55 4.19 21.86 -2.60
CA GLN A 55 3.21 22.73 -3.25
C GLN A 55 2.32 21.94 -4.21
N LEU A 56 1.00 22.17 -4.15
CA LEU A 56 0.04 21.62 -5.09
C LEU A 56 -0.22 22.64 -6.22
N GLN A 57 -0.48 22.15 -7.42
CA GLN A 57 -0.88 22.92 -8.61
C GLN A 57 0.06 24.10 -8.89
N GLU A 58 1.35 23.85 -9.03
CA GLU A 58 2.28 24.88 -9.45
C GLU A 58 1.99 25.32 -10.89
N LYS A 59 1.58 26.58 -11.04
CA LYS A 59 1.29 27.19 -12.34
C LYS A 59 2.54 27.85 -12.91
N ASN A 60 2.85 27.58 -14.15
CA ASN A 60 3.77 28.37 -14.95
C ASN A 60 3.12 28.79 -16.27
N ASN A 61 3.81 29.59 -17.08
CA ASN A 61 3.25 30.16 -18.31
C ASN A 61 2.83 29.12 -19.36
N LYS A 62 3.25 27.86 -19.24
CA LYS A 62 3.05 26.82 -20.27
C LYS A 62 2.35 25.58 -19.74
N SER A 63 2.34 25.36 -18.42
CA SER A 63 1.77 24.16 -17.82
C SER A 63 1.30 24.40 -16.38
N VAL A 64 0.43 23.49 -15.89
CA VAL A 64 0.09 23.38 -14.47
C VAL A 64 0.56 22.00 -14.05
N LEU A 65 1.43 21.95 -13.03
CA LEU A 65 1.89 20.70 -12.41
C LEU A 65 0.92 20.32 -11.28
N ASP A 66 0.63 19.05 -11.14
CA ASP A 66 -0.22 18.56 -10.06
C ASP A 66 0.40 18.82 -8.69
N ALA A 67 1.71 18.60 -8.55
CA ALA A 67 2.46 18.91 -7.34
C ALA A 67 3.94 19.12 -7.60
N THR A 68 4.61 19.82 -6.66
CA THR A 68 6.06 19.96 -6.63
C THR A 68 6.61 19.77 -5.22
N ILE A 69 7.84 19.22 -5.17
CA ILE A 69 8.68 19.17 -3.98
C ILE A 69 9.95 19.94 -4.32
N THR A 70 10.20 21.03 -3.62
CA THR A 70 11.29 21.94 -3.97
C THR A 70 12.15 22.29 -2.75
N GLN A 71 13.42 22.49 -3.03
CA GLN A 71 14.36 23.22 -2.18
C GLN A 71 15.37 23.94 -3.08
N GLU A 72 16.29 24.72 -2.50
CA GLU A 72 17.25 25.52 -3.26
C GLU A 72 18.10 24.68 -4.24
N SER A 73 18.41 23.43 -3.90
CA SER A 73 19.29 22.55 -4.71
C SER A 73 18.56 21.50 -5.53
N PHE A 74 17.26 21.25 -5.35
CA PHE A 74 16.52 20.32 -6.19
C PHE A 74 15.03 20.67 -6.38
N LYS A 75 14.44 20.11 -7.43
CA LYS A 75 12.99 20.14 -7.67
C LYS A 75 12.51 18.79 -8.18
N ILE A 76 11.41 18.29 -7.60
CA ILE A 76 10.65 17.16 -8.11
C ILE A 76 9.30 17.69 -8.58
N ALA A 77 9.06 17.63 -9.89
CA ALA A 77 7.74 17.89 -10.47
C ALA A 77 6.98 16.58 -10.55
N VAL A 78 5.75 16.54 -10.03
CA VAL A 78 4.93 15.34 -9.98
C VAL A 78 3.75 15.49 -10.92
N GLU A 79 3.57 14.51 -11.79
CA GLU A 79 2.37 14.33 -12.62
C GLU A 79 1.71 13.03 -12.24
N THR A 80 0.45 13.11 -11.81
CA THR A 80 -0.34 11.96 -11.37
C THR A 80 -1.40 11.63 -12.39
N LYS A 81 -1.63 10.34 -12.65
CA LYS A 81 -2.75 9.84 -13.45
C LYS A 81 -3.44 8.69 -12.72
N LEU A 82 -4.74 8.57 -12.93
CA LEU A 82 -5.52 7.43 -12.38
C LEU A 82 -5.56 6.24 -13.36
N SER A 83 -4.99 6.41 -14.54
CA SER A 83 -4.86 5.41 -15.59
C SER A 83 -3.64 5.75 -16.45
N ASP A 84 -3.24 4.89 -17.39
CA ASP A 84 -2.11 5.15 -18.31
C ASP A 84 -2.44 6.22 -19.39
N TRP A 85 -2.87 7.40 -18.95
CA TRP A 85 -3.18 8.54 -19.83
C TRP A 85 -2.14 9.65 -19.73
N PHE A 86 -0.87 9.26 -19.64
CA PHE A 86 0.22 10.22 -19.79
C PHE A 86 0.36 10.63 -21.26
N TYR A 87 0.17 11.93 -21.52
CA TYR A 87 0.38 12.51 -22.84
C TYR A 87 1.79 13.09 -22.92
N THR A 88 2.57 12.64 -23.91
CA THR A 88 3.96 13.08 -24.12
C THR A 88 4.05 14.62 -24.20
N ASP A 89 3.14 15.27 -24.91
CA ASP A 89 3.13 16.72 -25.07
C ASP A 89 2.83 17.47 -23.74
N GLN A 90 2.07 16.84 -22.83
CA GLN A 90 1.83 17.39 -21.49
C GLN A 90 3.12 17.31 -20.67
N LEU A 91 3.76 16.16 -20.66
CA LEU A 91 5.02 15.94 -19.94
C LEU A 91 6.12 16.87 -20.44
N GLU A 92 6.22 17.11 -21.77
CA GLU A 92 7.16 18.07 -22.35
C GLU A 92 6.91 19.50 -21.85
N ARG A 93 5.68 19.93 -21.74
CA ARG A 93 5.35 21.27 -21.19
C ARG A 93 5.83 21.41 -19.75
N HIS A 94 5.80 20.33 -18.95
CA HIS A 94 6.30 20.36 -17.58
C HIS A 94 7.81 20.55 -17.49
N LEU A 95 8.58 20.15 -18.49
CA LEU A 95 10.04 20.36 -18.51
C LEU A 95 10.41 21.86 -18.39
N SER A 96 9.58 22.75 -18.90
CA SER A 96 9.80 24.21 -18.80
C SER A 96 9.59 24.78 -17.40
N SER A 97 9.08 23.98 -16.45
CA SER A 97 8.92 24.39 -15.05
C SER A 97 10.22 24.37 -14.27
N PHE A 98 11.21 23.60 -14.74
CA PHE A 98 12.53 23.53 -14.11
C PHE A 98 13.36 24.78 -14.48
N LYS A 99 14.15 25.25 -13.52
CA LYS A 99 14.98 26.45 -13.66
C LYS A 99 16.45 26.12 -13.35
N ASN A 100 16.97 26.67 -12.28
CA ASN A 100 18.38 26.59 -11.91
C ASN A 100 18.65 25.54 -10.84
N GLU A 101 17.72 24.62 -10.60
CA GLU A 101 17.91 23.55 -9.64
C GLU A 101 19.08 22.64 -10.09
N LYS A 102 19.91 22.24 -9.13
CA LYS A 102 21.05 21.33 -9.39
C LYS A 102 20.61 19.92 -9.71
N GLN A 103 19.47 19.52 -9.16
CA GLN A 103 18.87 18.23 -9.44
C GLN A 103 17.40 18.42 -9.83
N LYS A 104 16.99 17.81 -10.91
CA LYS A 104 15.68 17.97 -11.53
C LYS A 104 15.08 16.62 -11.79
N VAL A 105 13.90 16.36 -11.23
CA VAL A 105 13.18 15.10 -11.42
C VAL A 105 11.76 15.38 -11.87
N LEU A 106 11.36 14.76 -12.95
CA LEU A 106 9.95 14.62 -13.33
C LEU A 106 9.48 13.23 -12.90
N LEU A 107 8.58 13.18 -11.93
CA LEU A 107 7.98 11.98 -11.38
C LEU A 107 6.61 11.77 -12.01
N THR A 108 6.40 10.64 -12.69
CA THR A 108 5.08 10.21 -13.14
C THR A 108 4.57 9.11 -12.21
N LEU A 109 3.35 9.30 -11.66
CA LEU A 109 2.73 8.44 -10.67
C LEU A 109 1.35 7.98 -11.15
N ALA A 110 1.13 6.67 -11.23
CA ALA A 110 -0.15 6.08 -11.61
C ALA A 110 -0.35 4.70 -10.94
N PRO A 111 -1.55 4.08 -11.03
CA PRO A 111 -1.79 2.71 -10.56
C PRO A 111 -0.86 1.68 -11.21
N GLU A 112 -0.52 1.88 -12.48
CA GLU A 112 0.37 1.01 -13.26
C GLU A 112 1.52 1.82 -13.85
N TYR A 113 2.60 1.14 -14.22
CA TYR A 113 3.70 1.80 -14.93
C TYR A 113 3.23 2.28 -16.29
N MET A 114 3.81 3.40 -16.73
CA MET A 114 3.62 3.88 -18.10
C MET A 114 4.00 2.79 -19.09
N GLU A 115 3.18 2.60 -20.12
CA GLU A 115 3.44 1.66 -21.20
C GLU A 115 4.85 1.85 -21.81
N ALA A 116 5.53 0.75 -22.06
CA ALA A 116 6.94 0.77 -22.46
C ALA A 116 7.23 1.62 -23.71
N GLU A 117 6.34 1.59 -24.71
CA GLU A 117 6.50 2.38 -25.94
C GLU A 117 6.32 3.88 -25.67
N LYS A 118 5.31 4.26 -24.90
CA LYS A 118 5.09 5.66 -24.47
C LYS A 118 6.27 6.19 -23.67
N ARG A 119 6.72 5.38 -22.72
CA ARG A 119 7.90 5.71 -21.90
C ARG A 119 9.13 5.94 -22.77
N LYS A 120 9.43 5.03 -23.67
CA LYS A 120 10.57 5.13 -24.60
C LYS A 120 10.47 6.38 -25.49
N MET A 121 9.28 6.69 -25.99
CA MET A 121 9.03 7.89 -26.80
C MET A 121 9.27 9.16 -25.98
N PHE A 122 8.76 9.23 -24.75
CA PHE A 122 8.99 10.38 -23.88
C PHE A 122 10.47 10.51 -23.49
N GLU A 123 11.14 9.44 -23.11
CA GLU A 123 12.56 9.45 -22.73
C GLU A 123 13.47 9.89 -23.89
N SER A 124 13.13 9.55 -25.14
CA SER A 124 13.83 10.05 -26.33
C SER A 124 13.70 11.59 -26.48
N ARG A 125 12.50 12.13 -26.27
CA ARG A 125 12.25 13.59 -26.32
C ARG A 125 12.92 14.31 -25.14
N LEU A 126 12.86 13.71 -23.95
CA LEU A 126 13.56 14.22 -22.77
C LEU A 126 15.08 14.27 -22.99
N SER A 127 15.65 13.25 -23.62
CA SER A 127 17.08 13.23 -23.96
C SER A 127 17.46 14.36 -24.91
N ALA A 128 16.62 14.61 -25.93
CA ALA A 128 16.83 15.74 -26.85
C ALA A 128 16.72 17.09 -26.13
N TYR A 129 15.77 17.24 -25.20
CA TYR A 129 15.63 18.46 -24.38
C TYR A 129 16.86 18.65 -23.48
N ASN A 130 17.32 17.59 -22.81
CA ASN A 130 18.46 17.63 -21.91
C ASN A 130 19.80 17.97 -22.60
N ALA A 131 19.93 17.68 -23.91
CA ALA A 131 21.12 18.02 -24.67
C ALA A 131 21.43 19.53 -24.70
N SER A 132 20.42 20.37 -24.43
CA SER A 132 20.57 21.85 -24.37
C SER A 132 20.57 22.41 -22.95
N GLN A 133 20.58 21.56 -21.91
CA GLN A 133 20.51 21.98 -20.51
C GLN A 133 21.84 21.78 -19.80
N ASP A 134 22.20 22.71 -18.91
CA ASP A 134 23.40 22.58 -18.03
C ASP A 134 23.23 21.42 -17.04
N THR A 135 22.01 21.20 -16.57
CA THR A 135 21.67 20.11 -15.63
C THR A 135 20.50 19.30 -16.20
N PRO A 136 20.69 17.99 -16.45
CA PRO A 136 19.67 17.17 -17.05
C PRO A 136 18.49 16.93 -16.09
N ILE A 137 17.27 16.88 -16.66
CA ILE A 137 16.07 16.43 -15.95
C ILE A 137 16.05 14.90 -16.01
N ARG A 138 15.87 14.26 -14.88
CA ARG A 138 15.68 12.82 -14.79
C ARG A 138 14.17 12.50 -14.78
N HIS A 139 13.75 11.50 -15.54
CA HIS A 139 12.40 10.95 -15.46
C HIS A 139 12.39 9.74 -14.53
N VAL A 140 11.44 9.73 -13.58
CA VAL A 140 11.14 8.60 -12.70
C VAL A 140 9.68 8.22 -12.91
N ASN A 141 9.46 7.02 -13.46
CA ASN A 141 8.13 6.45 -13.60
C ASN A 141 7.89 5.45 -12.48
N THR A 142 6.84 5.65 -11.69
CA THR A 142 6.52 4.84 -10.53
C THR A 142 5.03 4.59 -10.37
N THR A 143 4.68 3.65 -9.50
CA THR A 143 3.29 3.35 -9.12
C THR A 143 3.04 3.73 -7.67
N PHE A 144 1.75 3.87 -7.29
CA PHE A 144 1.37 4.06 -5.88
C PHE A 144 1.87 2.92 -4.99
N GLU A 145 1.86 1.70 -5.51
CA GLU A 145 2.37 0.52 -4.81
C GLU A 145 3.89 0.60 -4.58
N GLU A 146 4.66 0.92 -5.62
CA GLU A 146 6.11 1.05 -5.49
C GLU A 146 6.48 2.18 -4.53
N LEU A 147 5.78 3.32 -4.59
CA LEU A 147 5.98 4.43 -3.66
C LEU A 147 5.81 3.98 -2.20
N VAL A 148 4.74 3.24 -1.90
CA VAL A 148 4.50 2.71 -0.56
C VAL A 148 5.58 1.72 -0.14
N ASN A 149 5.96 0.77 -1.02
CA ASN A 149 6.99 -0.22 -0.72
C ASN A 149 8.33 0.46 -0.38
N ARG A 150 8.74 1.49 -1.14
CA ARG A 150 9.97 2.25 -0.87
C ARG A 150 9.93 3.03 0.44
N ILE A 151 8.77 3.55 0.84
CA ILE A 151 8.61 4.16 2.17
C ILE A 151 8.73 3.09 3.25
N GLN A 152 8.14 1.91 3.07
CA GLN A 152 8.26 0.79 4.01
C GLN A 152 9.71 0.34 4.23
N GLU A 153 10.56 0.41 3.19
CA GLU A 153 11.98 0.05 3.29
C GLU A 153 12.80 0.99 4.18
N VAL A 154 12.35 2.23 4.38
CA VAL A 154 13.10 3.22 5.17
C VAL A 154 12.53 3.45 6.57
N ILE A 155 11.35 2.91 6.88
CA ILE A 155 10.75 2.99 8.21
C ILE A 155 11.00 1.71 9.00
N ASP A 156 11.22 1.86 10.31
CA ASP A 156 11.49 0.76 11.23
C ASP A 156 10.24 0.41 12.05
N ASP A 157 10.25 -0.76 12.70
CA ASP A 157 9.19 -1.19 13.62
C ASP A 157 8.93 -0.24 14.80
N ARG A 158 9.80 0.73 15.02
CA ARG A 158 9.68 1.74 16.09
C ARG A 158 9.02 3.02 15.63
N ASP A 159 8.82 3.20 14.36
CA ASP A 159 8.29 4.40 13.72
C ASP A 159 6.76 4.40 13.73
N TYR A 160 6.15 4.26 14.92
CA TYR A 160 4.71 4.02 15.09
C TYR A 160 3.84 5.07 14.40
N GLU A 161 4.16 6.37 14.56
CA GLU A 161 3.36 7.46 14.02
C GLU A 161 3.31 7.42 12.49
N ILE A 162 4.46 7.24 11.85
CA ILE A 162 4.49 7.21 10.37
C ILE A 162 3.95 5.90 9.81
N GLN A 163 4.07 4.79 10.55
CA GLN A 163 3.43 3.53 10.17
C GLN A 163 1.91 3.64 10.17
N GLU A 164 1.31 4.32 11.16
CA GLU A 164 -0.14 4.56 11.20
C GLU A 164 -0.60 5.40 10.00
N VAL A 165 0.15 6.45 9.68
CA VAL A 165 -0.13 7.31 8.50
C VAL A 165 -0.01 6.51 7.21
N LEU A 166 1.03 5.69 7.07
CA LEU A 166 1.24 4.85 5.88
C LEU A 166 0.15 3.79 5.73
N GLU A 167 -0.30 3.18 6.83
CA GLU A 167 -1.41 2.22 6.81
C GLU A 167 -2.72 2.89 6.34
N ASP A 168 -3.01 4.10 6.83
CA ASP A 168 -4.20 4.85 6.40
C ASP A 168 -4.10 5.25 4.91
N TYR A 169 -2.91 5.60 4.42
CA TYR A 169 -2.68 5.86 2.99
C TYR A 169 -2.86 4.61 2.14
N LEU A 170 -2.35 3.46 2.57
CA LEU A 170 -2.58 2.18 1.91
C LEU A 170 -4.07 1.84 1.82
N ASN A 171 -4.80 2.02 2.92
CA ASN A 171 -6.25 1.82 2.94
C ASN A 171 -6.97 2.76 1.96
N TYR A 172 -6.52 4.01 1.85
CA TYR A 172 -6.99 4.94 0.85
C TYR A 172 -6.72 4.43 -0.58
N CYS A 173 -5.48 4.02 -0.87
CA CYS A 173 -5.11 3.52 -2.20
C CYS A 173 -5.91 2.29 -2.62
N TYR A 174 -6.18 1.35 -1.71
CA TYR A 174 -7.01 0.18 -1.99
C TYR A 174 -8.47 0.56 -2.23
N HIS A 175 -9.02 1.46 -1.42
CA HIS A 175 -10.41 1.91 -1.56
C HIS A 175 -10.65 2.61 -2.92
N ASP A 176 -9.72 3.43 -3.36
CA ASP A 176 -9.84 4.22 -4.58
C ASP A 176 -9.27 3.51 -5.83
N GLY A 177 -8.85 2.23 -5.70
CA GLY A 177 -8.34 1.43 -6.81
C GLY A 177 -7.00 1.90 -7.36
N LEU A 178 -6.22 2.66 -6.57
CA LEU A 178 -4.90 3.16 -6.96
C LEU A 178 -3.81 2.08 -6.92
N ILE A 179 -4.05 0.99 -6.20
CA ILE A 179 -3.21 -0.21 -6.22
C ILE A 179 -4.02 -1.33 -6.83
N PRO A 180 -3.63 -1.84 -8.02
CA PRO A 180 -4.36 -2.88 -8.73
C PRO A 180 -4.46 -4.19 -7.95
N VAL A 181 -5.60 -4.88 -8.14
CA VAL A 181 -5.93 -6.13 -7.43
C VAL A 181 -5.35 -7.37 -8.15
N SER A 182 -4.68 -7.21 -9.29
CA SER A 182 -4.41 -8.27 -10.27
C SER A 182 -3.51 -9.44 -9.81
N ASP A 183 -2.63 -9.24 -8.82
CA ASP A 183 -1.60 -10.22 -8.47
C ASP A 183 -1.84 -10.97 -7.15
N GLY A 184 -3.09 -11.06 -6.70
CA GLY A 184 -3.45 -11.66 -5.40
C GLY A 184 -2.92 -13.07 -5.18
N TRP A 185 -2.70 -13.84 -6.25
CA TRP A 185 -2.29 -15.25 -6.19
C TRP A 185 -0.95 -15.49 -5.49
N LYS A 186 -0.04 -14.51 -5.51
CA LYS A 186 1.30 -14.60 -4.92
C LYS A 186 1.41 -14.01 -3.51
N PHE A 187 0.36 -13.35 -3.01
CA PHE A 187 0.44 -12.65 -1.73
C PHE A 187 -0.16 -13.41 -0.57
N MET A 188 0.54 -13.27 0.57
CA MET A 188 0.02 -13.63 1.89
C MET A 188 -0.18 -12.36 2.71
N ARG A 189 -1.42 -12.13 3.15
CA ARG A 189 -1.78 -11.08 4.12
C ARG A 189 -1.65 -11.62 5.52
N VAL A 190 -0.79 -11.02 6.34
CA VAL A 190 -0.60 -11.40 7.74
C VAL A 190 -1.34 -10.44 8.65
N GLN A 191 -2.15 -10.99 9.53
CA GLN A 191 -3.00 -10.26 10.47
C GLN A 191 -2.68 -10.60 11.91
N LEU A 192 -2.77 -9.58 12.78
CA LEU A 192 -2.58 -9.75 14.21
C LEU A 192 -3.81 -10.46 14.80
N ALA A 193 -3.63 -11.69 15.27
CA ALA A 193 -4.70 -12.52 15.81
C ALA A 193 -4.50 -12.88 17.29
N GLY A 194 -3.64 -12.15 18.01
CA GLY A 194 -3.20 -12.54 19.36
C GLY A 194 -4.32 -13.03 20.28
N THR A 195 -5.40 -12.28 20.40
CA THR A 195 -6.55 -12.59 21.28
C THR A 195 -7.52 -13.59 20.65
N THR A 196 -7.76 -13.47 19.34
CA THR A 196 -8.80 -14.25 18.64
C THR A 196 -8.22 -15.49 17.91
N PHE A 197 -6.95 -15.76 18.04
CA PHE A 197 -6.23 -16.79 17.30
C PHE A 197 -6.92 -18.16 17.34
N ASP A 198 -7.22 -18.64 18.54
CA ASP A 198 -7.75 -19.99 18.73
C ASP A 198 -9.16 -20.13 18.14
N PHE A 199 -9.96 -19.05 18.21
CA PHE A 199 -11.25 -18.95 17.54
C PHE A 199 -11.08 -18.95 16.01
N ASN A 200 -10.18 -18.09 15.49
CA ASN A 200 -9.95 -17.95 14.05
C ASN A 200 -9.52 -19.27 13.41
N VAL A 201 -8.60 -20.00 14.06
CA VAL A 201 -8.13 -21.31 13.57
C VAL A 201 -9.24 -22.34 13.60
N ARG A 202 -10.03 -22.41 14.70
CA ARG A 202 -11.11 -23.38 14.85
C ARG A 202 -12.22 -23.19 13.81
N GLU A 203 -12.62 -21.93 13.57
CA GLU A 203 -13.73 -21.61 12.65
C GLU A 203 -13.25 -21.36 11.22
N ASN A 204 -11.96 -21.47 10.94
CA ASN A 204 -11.34 -21.21 9.63
C ASN A 204 -11.73 -19.85 9.05
N LEU A 205 -11.77 -18.80 9.88
CA LEU A 205 -12.10 -17.45 9.47
C LEU A 205 -11.25 -16.40 10.21
N TYR A 206 -11.06 -15.24 9.58
CA TYR A 206 -10.59 -14.02 10.21
C TYR A 206 -11.56 -12.89 9.89
N TYR A 207 -11.68 -11.92 10.78
CA TYR A 207 -12.57 -10.78 10.58
C TYR A 207 -11.86 -9.45 10.82
N ASP A 208 -12.24 -8.44 10.03
CA ASP A 208 -11.68 -7.09 10.08
C ASP A 208 -12.77 -6.05 9.79
N ASN A 209 -12.55 -4.79 10.20
CA ASN A 209 -13.49 -3.71 9.90
C ASN A 209 -13.60 -3.51 8.38
N ILE A 210 -14.84 -3.33 7.87
CA ILE A 210 -15.11 -3.12 6.44
C ILE A 210 -14.45 -1.87 5.87
N GLU A 211 -14.22 -0.85 6.71
CA GLU A 211 -13.57 0.39 6.32
C GLU A 211 -12.08 0.20 6.01
N ARG A 212 -11.48 -0.89 6.45
CA ARG A 212 -10.11 -1.25 6.09
C ARG A 212 -10.08 -1.80 4.68
N GLY A 213 -9.36 -1.11 3.80
CA GLY A 213 -8.99 -1.65 2.51
C GLY A 213 -8.07 -2.87 2.66
N PHE A 214 -7.96 -3.67 1.61
CA PHE A 214 -6.98 -4.74 1.58
C PHE A 214 -6.49 -4.97 0.15
N ARG A 215 -5.24 -5.38 0.05
CA ARG A 215 -4.68 -5.87 -1.20
C ARG A 215 -5.23 -7.28 -1.47
N ALA A 216 -5.51 -7.60 -2.74
CA ALA A 216 -5.84 -8.95 -3.11
C ALA A 216 -4.74 -9.92 -2.65
N HIS A 217 -5.15 -10.99 -2.02
CA HIS A 217 -4.25 -12.00 -1.48
C HIS A 217 -4.91 -13.37 -1.54
N ARG A 218 -4.12 -14.37 -1.87
CA ARG A 218 -4.56 -15.76 -1.88
C ARG A 218 -4.47 -16.41 -0.52
N TYR A 219 -3.47 -16.00 0.29
CA TYR A 219 -3.21 -16.62 1.58
C TYR A 219 -3.39 -15.63 2.71
N LEU A 220 -3.91 -16.12 3.83
CA LEU A 220 -4.07 -15.40 5.07
C LEU A 220 -3.19 -16.03 6.15
N GLY A 221 -2.31 -15.23 6.75
CA GLY A 221 -1.46 -15.62 7.86
C GLY A 221 -1.98 -15.03 9.18
N LEU A 222 -1.99 -15.81 10.25
CA LEU A 222 -2.37 -15.37 11.59
C LEU A 222 -1.11 -15.22 12.46
N TYR A 223 -0.86 -13.99 12.91
CA TYR A 223 0.30 -13.66 13.74
C TYR A 223 -0.04 -13.71 15.23
N LYS A 224 0.77 -14.46 15.99
CA LYS A 224 0.71 -14.55 17.45
C LYS A 224 2.10 -14.86 18.00
N ASN A 225 2.51 -14.23 19.11
CA ASN A 225 3.78 -14.53 19.79
C ASN A 225 5.02 -14.48 18.88
N LYS A 226 5.21 -13.35 18.19
CA LYS A 226 6.35 -13.08 17.30
C LYS A 226 6.50 -14.02 16.11
N SER A 227 5.43 -14.66 15.69
CA SER A 227 5.43 -15.54 14.53
C SER A 227 4.08 -15.56 13.83
N VAL A 228 4.06 -15.80 12.53
CA VAL A 228 2.88 -16.29 11.85
C VAL A 228 2.72 -17.76 12.27
N ARG A 229 1.65 -18.05 12.99
CA ARG A 229 1.38 -19.36 13.61
C ARG A 229 0.45 -20.24 12.79
N ALA A 230 -0.31 -19.66 11.90
CA ALA A 230 -1.18 -20.41 11.01
C ALA A 230 -1.28 -19.71 9.66
N VAL A 231 -1.41 -20.47 8.59
CA VAL A 231 -1.65 -19.97 7.23
C VAL A 231 -2.75 -20.78 6.56
N GLY A 232 -3.65 -20.07 5.84
CA GLY A 232 -4.76 -20.69 5.12
C GLY A 232 -5.00 -20.04 3.75
N GLU A 233 -5.54 -20.80 2.80
CA GLU A 233 -5.94 -20.28 1.49
C GLU A 233 -7.34 -19.68 1.57
N VAL A 234 -7.49 -18.41 1.17
CA VAL A 234 -8.76 -17.68 1.19
C VAL A 234 -9.69 -18.24 0.10
N ILE A 235 -10.88 -18.65 0.51
CA ILE A 235 -11.91 -19.23 -0.39
C ILE A 235 -13.18 -18.40 -0.48
N ALA A 236 -13.42 -17.51 0.51
CA ALA A 236 -14.52 -16.56 0.43
C ALA A 236 -14.21 -15.30 1.25
N ILE A 237 -14.78 -14.19 0.80
CA ILE A 237 -14.77 -12.90 1.48
C ILE A 237 -16.21 -12.41 1.50
N ILE A 238 -16.74 -12.18 2.71
CA ILE A 238 -18.14 -11.82 2.94
C ILE A 238 -18.17 -10.63 3.88
N THR A 239 -18.91 -9.60 3.54
CA THR A 239 -19.18 -8.49 4.45
C THR A 239 -20.53 -8.69 5.13
N GLY A 240 -20.56 -8.41 6.42
CA GLY A 240 -21.77 -8.39 7.23
C GLY A 240 -21.99 -6.99 7.79
N THR A 241 -23.19 -6.44 7.59
CA THR A 241 -23.57 -5.14 8.13
C THR A 241 -24.90 -5.27 8.87
N LYS A 242 -24.97 -4.75 10.10
CA LYS A 242 -26.22 -4.67 10.83
C LYS A 242 -27.02 -3.46 10.39
N ASP A 243 -28.28 -3.65 10.12
CA ASP A 243 -29.23 -2.57 9.89
C ASP A 243 -29.64 -1.89 11.22
N GLN A 244 -30.50 -0.87 11.11
CA GLN A 244 -31.03 -0.12 12.27
C GLN A 244 -31.84 -0.99 13.24
N ASN A 245 -32.34 -2.16 12.80
CA ASN A 245 -33.11 -3.11 13.61
C ASN A 245 -32.23 -4.24 14.19
N GLY A 246 -30.89 -4.20 13.88
CA GLY A 246 -29.94 -5.21 14.31
C GLY A 246 -29.92 -6.48 13.45
N ALA A 247 -30.65 -6.51 12.32
CA ALA A 247 -30.60 -7.62 11.39
C ALA A 247 -29.33 -7.55 10.52
N LEU A 248 -28.68 -8.72 10.32
CA LEU A 248 -27.46 -8.82 9.50
C LEU A 248 -27.83 -8.92 8.02
N THR A 249 -27.28 -8.03 7.24
CA THR A 249 -27.25 -8.10 5.77
C THR A 249 -25.87 -8.54 5.31
N TYR A 250 -25.79 -9.34 4.26
CA TYR A 250 -24.56 -9.91 3.76
C TYR A 250 -24.30 -9.49 2.32
N GLN A 251 -23.05 -9.18 2.01
CA GLN A 251 -22.57 -8.99 0.65
C GLN A 251 -21.39 -9.93 0.39
N VAL A 252 -21.45 -10.68 -0.70
CA VAL A 252 -20.35 -11.56 -1.12
C VAL A 252 -19.39 -10.77 -2.01
N GLU A 253 -18.16 -10.61 -1.57
CA GLU A 253 -17.08 -10.00 -2.35
C GLU A 253 -16.31 -11.06 -3.16
N GLN A 254 -16.18 -12.27 -2.60
CA GLN A 254 -15.51 -13.42 -3.24
C GLN A 254 -16.12 -14.74 -2.75
N GLY A 255 -16.18 -15.74 -3.61
CA GLY A 255 -16.69 -17.07 -3.26
C GLY A 255 -18.19 -17.11 -3.08
N GLU A 256 -18.69 -17.90 -2.12
CA GLU A 256 -20.12 -18.14 -1.88
C GLU A 256 -20.49 -17.96 -0.41
N LEU A 257 -21.72 -17.52 -0.12
CA LEU A 257 -22.30 -17.48 1.21
C LEU A 257 -23.10 -18.76 1.48
N THR A 258 -22.51 -19.69 2.22
CA THR A 258 -23.20 -20.92 2.66
C THR A 258 -23.84 -20.75 4.04
N GLU A 259 -24.77 -21.64 4.40
CA GLU A 259 -25.37 -21.63 5.75
C GLU A 259 -24.35 -21.90 6.86
N GLU A 260 -23.29 -22.68 6.58
CA GLU A 260 -22.19 -22.92 7.51
C GLU A 260 -21.40 -21.63 7.76
N ARG A 261 -21.14 -20.84 6.70
CA ARG A 261 -20.45 -19.54 6.81
C ARG A 261 -21.29 -18.52 7.56
N LYS A 262 -22.61 -18.49 7.35
CA LYS A 262 -23.49 -17.62 8.15
C LYS A 262 -23.41 -17.95 9.63
N LYS A 263 -23.47 -19.24 10.00
CA LYS A 263 -23.32 -19.69 11.40
C LYS A 263 -21.95 -19.30 11.96
N ALA A 264 -20.88 -19.44 11.19
CA ALA A 264 -19.54 -19.04 11.63
C ALA A 264 -19.45 -17.50 11.84
N ILE A 265 -20.11 -16.70 11.02
CA ILE A 265 -20.23 -15.24 11.22
C ILE A 265 -20.97 -14.94 12.52
N GLU A 266 -22.10 -15.59 12.78
CA GLU A 266 -22.86 -15.41 14.02
C GLU A 266 -22.02 -15.79 15.26
N LEU A 267 -21.29 -16.91 15.19
CA LEU A 267 -20.35 -17.30 16.24
C LEU A 267 -19.23 -16.28 16.43
N ALA A 268 -18.68 -15.71 15.36
CA ALA A 268 -17.67 -14.66 15.44
C ALA A 268 -18.19 -13.41 16.14
N ILE A 269 -19.43 -12.99 15.83
CA ILE A 269 -20.09 -11.85 16.47
C ILE A 269 -20.33 -12.11 17.97
N LEU A 270 -20.67 -13.34 18.34
CA LEU A 270 -20.81 -13.71 19.76
C LEU A 270 -19.48 -13.76 20.50
N ASP A 271 -18.45 -14.34 19.87
CA ASP A 271 -17.13 -14.48 20.47
C ASP A 271 -16.45 -13.12 20.64
N SER A 272 -16.57 -12.23 19.66
CA SER A 272 -15.96 -10.89 19.66
C SER A 272 -16.41 -10.01 20.83
N LYS A 273 -17.64 -10.20 21.32
CA LYS A 273 -18.17 -9.46 22.47
C LYS A 273 -17.38 -9.71 23.75
N LYS A 274 -16.74 -10.87 23.89
CA LYS A 274 -15.87 -11.19 25.03
C LYS A 274 -14.66 -10.26 25.12
N TYR A 275 -14.28 -9.68 23.99
CA TYR A 275 -13.12 -8.79 23.85
C TYR A 275 -13.51 -7.32 23.67
N GLY A 276 -14.82 -7.01 23.74
CA GLY A 276 -15.32 -5.66 23.54
C GLY A 276 -15.30 -5.20 22.08
N TYR A 277 -15.23 -6.11 21.12
CA TYR A 277 -15.29 -5.76 19.70
C TYR A 277 -16.75 -5.73 19.23
N ASP A 278 -17.11 -4.65 18.54
CA ASP A 278 -18.37 -4.55 17.82
C ASP A 278 -18.17 -4.88 16.35
N LEU A 279 -18.91 -5.86 15.86
CA LEU A 279 -18.84 -6.33 14.48
C LEU A 279 -20.05 -5.87 13.65
N ASP A 280 -20.52 -4.62 13.85
CA ASP A 280 -21.67 -4.06 13.13
C ASP A 280 -21.39 -3.84 11.63
N SER A 281 -20.15 -3.60 11.25
CA SER A 281 -19.69 -3.48 9.85
C SER A 281 -18.38 -4.19 9.70
N THR A 282 -18.42 -5.45 9.23
CA THR A 282 -17.27 -6.34 9.32
C THR A 282 -17.12 -7.16 8.04
N ARG A 283 -15.87 -7.33 7.63
CA ARG A 283 -15.47 -8.22 6.55
C ARG A 283 -14.90 -9.50 7.14
N PHE A 284 -15.40 -10.63 6.67
CA PHE A 284 -15.03 -11.97 7.09
C PHE A 284 -14.27 -12.67 5.95
N PHE A 285 -13.06 -13.09 6.24
CA PHE A 285 -12.19 -13.84 5.33
C PHE A 285 -12.23 -15.31 5.72
N PHE A 286 -12.81 -16.15 4.88
CA PHE A 286 -12.87 -17.59 5.09
C PHE A 286 -11.73 -18.28 4.37
N VAL A 287 -11.06 -19.16 5.07
CA VAL A 287 -10.04 -20.04 4.49
C VAL A 287 -10.57 -21.48 4.41
N LYS A 288 -9.98 -22.27 3.51
CA LYS A 288 -10.31 -23.67 3.38
C LYS A 288 -10.01 -24.42 4.69
N GLN A 289 -8.82 -24.18 5.22
CA GLN A 289 -8.31 -24.66 6.49
C GLN A 289 -7.06 -23.86 6.86
N PHE A 290 -6.85 -23.62 8.15
CA PHE A 290 -5.57 -23.11 8.64
C PHE A 290 -4.63 -24.29 8.94
N TYR A 291 -3.38 -24.15 8.48
CA TYR A 291 -2.28 -25.06 8.76
C TYR A 291 -1.28 -24.39 9.69
N GLU A 292 -0.81 -25.11 10.69
CA GLU A 292 0.19 -24.59 11.65
C GLU A 292 1.52 -24.33 10.95
N THR A 293 2.17 -23.22 11.33
CA THR A 293 3.50 -22.84 10.86
C THR A 293 4.24 -22.08 11.95
N ASP A 294 5.53 -21.78 11.74
CA ASP A 294 6.35 -20.97 12.64
C ASP A 294 7.23 -19.98 11.85
N PHE A 295 6.59 -19.12 11.05
CA PHE A 295 7.29 -18.10 10.28
C PHE A 295 7.64 -16.93 11.20
N ARG A 296 8.84 -16.99 11.80
CA ARG A 296 9.28 -16.12 12.90
C ARG A 296 9.71 -14.74 12.42
N LYS A 297 9.30 -13.73 13.20
CA LYS A 297 9.86 -12.39 13.10
C LYS A 297 11.18 -12.34 13.87
N SER A 298 12.28 -11.97 13.19
CA SER A 298 13.64 -11.88 13.76
C SER A 298 13.81 -10.65 14.64
N THR A 299 13.10 -9.56 14.34
CA THR A 299 13.19 -8.30 15.09
C THR A 299 12.37 -8.33 16.41
N PRO A 300 12.76 -7.53 17.43
CA PRO A 300 12.25 -7.70 18.82
C PRO A 300 10.78 -7.43 19.03
N ARG A 301 10.11 -6.62 18.20
CA ARG A 301 8.73 -6.13 18.41
C ARG A 301 7.72 -6.79 17.47
N ALA A 302 6.46 -6.82 17.87
CA ALA A 302 5.36 -7.22 17.01
C ALA A 302 5.15 -6.16 15.91
N PRO A 303 4.68 -6.53 14.71
CA PRO A 303 4.23 -5.58 13.71
C PRO A 303 3.03 -4.79 14.25
N MET A 304 2.92 -3.51 13.87
CA MET A 304 1.84 -2.65 14.34
C MET A 304 0.54 -2.83 13.56
N GLY A 305 0.58 -3.48 12.41
CA GLY A 305 -0.58 -3.64 11.54
C GLY A 305 -0.41 -4.84 10.59
N THR A 306 -1.22 -4.82 9.56
CA THR A 306 -1.17 -5.80 8.47
C THR A 306 0.20 -5.82 7.81
N ARG A 307 0.71 -7.02 7.48
CA ARG A 307 1.85 -7.21 6.59
C ARG A 307 1.44 -7.98 5.35
N ILE A 308 1.99 -7.60 4.21
CA ILE A 308 1.81 -8.31 2.95
C ILE A 308 3.16 -8.90 2.54
N PHE A 309 3.20 -10.20 2.32
CA PHE A 309 4.38 -10.89 1.83
C PHE A 309 4.16 -11.35 0.39
N ASP A 310 5.07 -10.98 -0.50
CA ASP A 310 5.18 -11.63 -1.80
C ASP A 310 5.85 -12.99 -1.60
N LEU A 311 5.07 -14.05 -1.71
CA LEU A 311 5.53 -15.42 -1.46
C LEU A 311 6.54 -15.89 -2.50
N THR A 312 6.54 -15.34 -3.71
CA THR A 312 7.57 -15.65 -4.71
C THR A 312 8.94 -15.19 -4.23
N THR A 313 9.00 -14.01 -3.63
CA THR A 313 10.22 -13.46 -3.02
C THR A 313 10.62 -14.24 -1.76
N VAL A 314 9.66 -14.50 -0.86
CA VAL A 314 9.92 -15.22 0.41
C VAL A 314 10.43 -16.63 0.15
N LEU A 315 9.83 -17.33 -0.81
CA LEU A 315 10.18 -18.73 -1.11
C LEU A 315 11.32 -18.87 -2.12
N GLY A 316 11.57 -17.85 -2.94
CA GLY A 316 12.52 -17.90 -4.07
C GLY A 316 12.01 -18.78 -5.22
N THR A 317 10.69 -18.78 -5.47
CA THR A 317 10.04 -19.60 -6.51
C THR A 317 8.99 -18.81 -7.26
N THR A 318 8.69 -19.21 -8.48
CA THR A 318 7.61 -18.64 -9.30
C THR A 318 6.25 -19.34 -9.09
N GLU A 319 6.24 -20.49 -8.44
CA GLU A 319 5.03 -21.25 -8.15
C GLU A 319 4.79 -21.31 -6.64
N ILE A 320 3.58 -20.93 -6.21
CA ILE A 320 3.19 -20.98 -4.81
C ILE A 320 2.46 -22.30 -4.54
N PRO A 321 2.97 -23.13 -3.61
CA PRO A 321 2.37 -24.43 -3.29
C PRO A 321 1.04 -24.25 -2.55
N CYS A 322 0.29 -25.34 -2.33
CA CYS A 322 -0.92 -25.32 -1.51
C CYS A 322 -0.61 -24.89 -0.05
N ALA A 323 -1.64 -24.45 0.69
CA ALA A 323 -1.48 -23.88 2.02
C ALA A 323 -0.75 -24.81 3.01
N GLU A 324 -0.95 -26.11 2.92
CA GLU A 324 -0.27 -27.10 3.77
C GLU A 324 1.25 -27.14 3.53
N GLN A 325 1.66 -27.22 2.27
CA GLN A 325 3.08 -27.19 1.90
C GLN A 325 3.70 -25.83 2.16
N LEU A 326 2.93 -24.75 1.93
CA LEU A 326 3.35 -23.38 2.25
C LEU A 326 3.65 -23.24 3.75
N ALA A 327 2.80 -23.78 4.63
CA ALA A 327 3.02 -23.76 6.06
C ALA A 327 4.35 -24.42 6.47
N GLN A 328 4.67 -25.56 5.86
CA GLN A 328 5.93 -26.29 6.11
C GLN A 328 7.14 -25.49 5.63
N LEU A 329 7.07 -24.85 4.46
CA LEU A 329 8.17 -24.05 3.92
C LEU A 329 8.40 -22.77 4.73
N LEU A 330 7.33 -22.10 5.17
CA LEU A 330 7.41 -20.89 5.98
C LEU A 330 8.03 -21.16 7.36
N SER A 331 7.80 -22.33 7.97
CA SER A 331 8.40 -22.69 9.27
C SER A 331 9.92 -22.79 9.25
N GLN A 332 10.53 -22.88 8.06
CA GLN A 332 11.98 -22.90 7.86
C GLN A 332 12.58 -21.51 7.61
N LYS A 333 11.77 -20.46 7.64
CA LYS A 333 12.16 -19.09 7.28
C LYS A 333 11.91 -18.11 8.42
N THR A 334 12.58 -16.98 8.34
CA THR A 334 12.37 -15.83 9.23
C THR A 334 12.13 -14.58 8.40
N TRP A 335 11.57 -13.55 9.03
CA TRP A 335 11.33 -12.24 8.42
C TRP A 335 11.62 -11.10 9.40
N GLU A 336 11.79 -9.88 8.90
CA GLU A 336 12.09 -8.68 9.67
C GLU A 336 10.87 -7.74 9.77
#